data_9335196daa1dc831b149ad4606f974b7
#
_entry.id   9335196daa1dc831b149ad4606f974b7
#
_cell.length_a   1.000
_cell.length_b   1.000
_cell.length_c   1.000
_cell.angle_alpha   90.00
_cell.angle_beta   90.00
_cell.angle_gamma   90.00
#
_symmetry.space_group_name_H-M   'P 1'
#
loop_
_entity.id
_entity.type
_entity.pdbx_description
1 polymer ?
#
loop_
_entity_poly.entity_id
_entity_poly.type
_entity_poly.pdbx_seq_one_letter_code
_entity_poly.pdbx_strand_id
1 'polypeptide(L)'
;RVVRPLVQVGGEFSVEMLNATWDPAGRVYQAPLQLKANGGVLLVDDFGRQPVTPKQILDRLMVPLEQAVDHLQLAGSGRKVEIPFRAMLIFSTNLTPNDLLDEAYLRRLAYKVRMPDPTPQVYQRIFERERKRLGIPANPKAFPQIGQLYGSMSIRGNHPRDLLERLVDVASARGIKPELTTELIDAAW
;
A
#
# COMPACT_ATOMS: atom_id res chain seq x y z
N ARG A 1 7.96 16.62 -20.07
CA ARG A 1 7.37 16.27 -18.77
C ARG A 1 7.78 14.84 -18.45
N VAL A 2 8.30 14.61 -17.24
CA VAL A 2 8.65 13.28 -16.74
C VAL A 2 7.61 12.89 -15.69
N VAL A 3 7.17 11.63 -15.71
CA VAL A 3 6.28 11.08 -14.66
C VAL A 3 7.12 10.94 -13.39
N ARG A 4 6.56 11.37 -12.26
CA ARG A 4 7.22 11.19 -10.97
C ARG A 4 7.28 9.70 -10.62
N PRO A 5 8.42 9.20 -10.14
CA PRO A 5 8.54 7.80 -9.81
C PRO A 5 7.65 7.42 -8.61
N LEU A 6 7.05 6.25 -8.67
CA LEU A 6 6.43 5.56 -7.55
C LEU A 6 7.18 4.25 -7.36
N VAL A 7 7.84 4.12 -6.22
CA VAL A 7 8.50 2.88 -5.80
C VAL A 7 7.69 2.33 -4.63
N GLN A 8 7.22 1.11 -4.75
CA GLN A 8 6.48 0.39 -3.71
C GLN A 8 7.25 -0.84 -3.29
N VAL A 9 7.31 -1.08 -1.99
CA VAL A 9 7.87 -2.28 -1.36
C VAL A 9 6.94 -2.74 -0.24
N GLY A 10 6.96 -4.02 0.06
CA GLY A 10 6.09 -4.64 1.07
C GLY A 10 6.88 -5.36 2.15
N GLY A 11 6.43 -6.58 2.48
CA GLY A 11 7.04 -7.41 3.52
C GLY A 11 8.48 -7.83 3.25
N GLU A 12 8.93 -7.77 2.00
CA GLU A 12 10.31 -8.07 1.58
C GLU A 12 11.30 -6.94 1.90
N PHE A 13 10.82 -5.76 2.29
CA PHE A 13 11.67 -4.59 2.49
C PHE A 13 12.70 -4.79 3.60
N SER A 14 13.95 -4.50 3.29
CA SER A 14 15.07 -4.55 4.23
C SER A 14 15.93 -3.29 4.17
N VAL A 15 16.74 -3.07 5.20
CA VAL A 15 17.65 -1.91 5.29
C VAL A 15 18.71 -1.94 4.19
N GLU A 16 19.10 -3.12 3.73
CA GLU A 16 20.07 -3.32 2.65
C GLU A 16 19.59 -2.71 1.32
N MET A 17 18.28 -2.72 1.08
CA MET A 17 17.68 -2.11 -0.13
C MET A 17 17.82 -0.58 -0.16
N LEU A 18 18.19 0.02 0.97
CA LEU A 18 18.52 1.44 1.10
C LEU A 18 20.02 1.73 0.86
N ASN A 19 20.80 0.73 0.48
CA ASN A 19 22.22 0.87 0.18
C ASN A 19 22.48 0.68 -1.33
N ALA A 20 23.52 1.34 -1.83
CA ALA A 20 23.96 1.12 -3.20
C ALA A 20 24.64 -0.24 -3.33
N THR A 21 24.23 -1.04 -4.31
CA THR A 21 24.80 -2.37 -4.57
C THR A 21 25.71 -2.34 -5.79
N TRP A 22 26.90 -2.91 -5.69
CA TRP A 22 27.81 -3.02 -6.82
C TRP A 22 27.39 -4.19 -7.73
N ASP A 23 27.22 -3.91 -9.00
CA ASP A 23 27.04 -4.91 -10.04
C ASP A 23 28.37 -5.12 -10.78
N PRO A 24 29.06 -6.24 -10.54
CA PRO A 24 30.36 -6.50 -11.17
C PRO A 24 30.27 -6.75 -12.68
N ALA A 25 29.14 -7.26 -13.18
CA ALA A 25 28.96 -7.53 -14.60
C ALA A 25 28.77 -6.24 -15.39
N GLY A 26 27.94 -5.33 -14.89
CA GLY A 26 27.73 -4.03 -15.50
C GLY A 26 28.77 -2.97 -15.11
N ARG A 27 29.63 -3.23 -14.12
CA ARG A 27 30.58 -2.27 -13.54
C ARG A 27 29.90 -0.96 -13.11
N VAL A 28 28.70 -1.07 -12.55
CA VAL A 28 27.89 0.05 -12.10
C VAL A 28 27.37 -0.17 -10.69
N TYR A 29 27.08 0.93 -9.98
CA TYR A 29 26.33 0.84 -8.75
C TYR A 29 24.84 0.91 -9.05
N GLN A 30 24.08 -0.05 -8.57
CA GLN A 30 22.63 0.00 -8.62
C GLN A 30 22.12 0.99 -7.56
N ALA A 31 21.23 1.87 -8.00
CA ALA A 31 20.63 2.86 -7.14
C ALA A 31 19.74 2.20 -6.08
N PRO A 32 19.82 2.63 -4.79
CA PRO A 32 18.91 2.17 -3.75
C PRO A 32 17.50 2.74 -3.95
N LEU A 33 16.54 2.17 -3.22
CA LEU A 33 15.10 2.48 -3.39
C LEU A 33 14.79 3.96 -3.25
N GLN A 34 15.34 4.64 -2.24
CA GLN A 34 15.11 6.06 -1.99
C GLN A 34 15.65 6.94 -3.12
N LEU A 35 16.74 6.52 -3.77
CA LEU A 35 17.26 7.25 -4.94
C LEU A 35 16.39 6.99 -6.17
N LYS A 36 15.89 5.76 -6.37
CA LYS A 36 14.94 5.45 -7.44
C LYS A 36 13.62 6.21 -7.28
N ALA A 37 13.19 6.44 -6.03
CA ALA A 37 11.98 7.19 -5.70
C ALA A 37 12.19 8.71 -5.66
N ASN A 38 13.41 9.21 -5.88
CA ASN A 38 13.75 10.62 -5.66
C ASN A 38 12.93 11.55 -6.59
N GLY A 39 12.33 12.57 -6.02
CA GLY A 39 11.38 13.45 -6.72
C GLY A 39 9.96 12.88 -6.86
N GLY A 40 9.70 11.70 -6.32
CA GLY A 40 8.42 11.00 -6.35
C GLY A 40 8.01 10.44 -4.97
N VAL A 41 7.58 9.18 -4.95
CA VAL A 41 7.04 8.51 -3.75
C VAL A 41 7.75 7.19 -3.51
N LEU A 42 8.14 6.95 -2.25
CA LEU A 42 8.51 5.63 -1.75
C LEU A 42 7.41 5.17 -0.78
N LEU A 43 6.65 4.18 -1.19
CA LEU A 43 5.60 3.55 -0.39
C LEU A 43 6.14 2.26 0.23
N VAL A 44 6.13 2.19 1.55
CA VAL A 44 6.42 0.97 2.31
C VAL A 44 5.10 0.43 2.82
N ASP A 45 4.65 -0.64 2.20
CA ASP A 45 3.38 -1.29 2.50
C ASP A 45 3.55 -2.33 3.62
N ASP A 46 2.46 -2.59 4.37
CA ASP A 46 2.47 -3.48 5.54
C ASP A 46 3.60 -3.16 6.54
N PHE A 47 3.88 -1.86 6.77
CA PHE A 47 4.94 -1.41 7.65
C PHE A 47 4.79 -1.97 9.06
N GLY A 48 5.84 -2.63 9.54
CA GLY A 48 5.86 -3.39 10.79
C GLY A 48 5.76 -4.91 10.59
N ARG A 49 5.67 -5.39 9.33
CA ARG A 49 5.69 -6.81 8.98
C ARG A 49 6.94 -7.25 8.21
N GLN A 50 7.90 -6.34 8.07
CA GLN A 50 9.19 -6.59 7.44
C GLN A 50 10.06 -7.52 8.31
N PRO A 51 11.10 -8.18 7.72
CA PRO A 51 12.08 -8.98 8.47
C PRO A 51 12.88 -8.16 9.50
N VAL A 52 12.94 -6.85 9.32
CA VAL A 52 13.60 -5.87 10.19
C VAL A 52 12.59 -5.05 10.95
N THR A 53 12.95 -4.56 12.11
CA THR A 53 12.03 -3.76 12.93
C THR A 53 11.77 -2.39 12.31
N PRO A 54 10.56 -1.80 12.52
CA PRO A 54 10.24 -0.43 12.10
C PRO A 54 11.29 0.59 12.57
N LYS A 55 11.81 0.38 13.78
CA LYS A 55 12.88 1.21 14.35
C LYS A 55 14.14 1.21 13.50
N GLN A 56 14.63 0.03 13.10
CA GLN A 56 15.82 -0.08 12.25
C GLN A 56 15.66 0.61 10.90
N ILE A 57 14.49 0.51 10.30
CA ILE A 57 14.17 1.20 9.04
C ILE A 57 14.23 2.72 9.25
N LEU A 58 13.58 3.22 10.29
CA LEU A 58 13.54 4.65 10.57
C LEU A 58 14.88 5.19 11.02
N ASP A 59 15.68 4.47 11.82
CA ASP A 59 17.04 4.86 12.18
C ASP A 59 17.89 5.11 10.92
N ARG A 60 17.75 4.26 9.89
CA ARG A 60 18.45 4.44 8.61
C ARG A 60 17.93 5.64 7.82
N LEU A 61 16.63 5.95 7.91
CA LEU A 61 15.99 7.04 7.17
C LEU A 61 15.98 8.37 7.94
N MET A 62 16.46 8.39 9.18
CA MET A 62 16.38 9.58 10.04
C MET A 62 17.10 10.79 9.43
N VAL A 63 18.34 10.61 9.01
CA VAL A 63 19.12 11.69 8.38
C VAL A 63 18.48 12.17 7.08
N PRO A 64 18.08 11.29 6.16
CA PRO A 64 17.32 11.67 4.97
C PRO A 64 16.04 12.48 5.27
N LEU A 65 15.28 12.08 6.29
CA LEU A 65 14.02 12.75 6.66
C LEU A 65 14.25 14.15 7.27
N GLU A 66 15.32 14.32 8.08
CA GLU A 66 15.59 15.59 8.78
C GLU A 66 16.38 16.58 7.93
N GLN A 67 17.32 16.10 7.13
CA GLN A 67 18.28 16.94 6.41
C GLN A 67 18.02 17.03 4.91
N ALA A 68 17.05 16.25 4.38
CA ALA A 68 16.77 16.14 2.95
C ALA A 68 18.00 15.71 2.12
N VAL A 69 18.94 15.00 2.73
CA VAL A 69 20.12 14.39 2.10
C VAL A 69 20.32 12.98 2.62
N ASP A 70 20.86 12.09 1.80
CA ASP A 70 21.29 10.76 2.21
C ASP A 70 22.76 10.55 1.86
N HIS A 71 23.43 9.71 2.64
CA HIS A 71 24.85 9.38 2.48
C HIS A 71 24.98 7.91 2.09
N LEU A 72 25.30 7.66 0.83
CA LEU A 72 25.53 6.32 0.32
C LEU A 72 27.00 5.93 0.46
N GLN A 73 27.24 4.81 1.09
CA GLN A 73 28.58 4.20 1.11
C GLN A 73 28.71 3.29 -0.12
N LEU A 74 29.72 3.55 -0.95
CA LEU A 74 30.01 2.74 -2.12
C LEU A 74 30.87 1.55 -1.72
N ALA A 75 30.33 0.35 -1.89
CA ALA A 75 31.03 -0.90 -1.57
C ALA A 75 32.34 -0.99 -2.36
N GLY A 76 33.40 -1.48 -1.71
CA GLY A 76 34.73 -1.68 -2.31
C GLY A 76 35.60 -0.44 -2.45
N SER A 77 35.03 0.79 -2.49
CA SER A 77 35.82 2.01 -2.60
C SER A 77 35.98 2.79 -1.28
N GLY A 78 35.15 2.47 -0.28
CA GLY A 78 35.07 3.21 0.97
C GLY A 78 34.55 4.66 0.83
N ARG A 79 34.23 5.10 -0.39
CA ARG A 79 33.73 6.44 -0.66
C ARG A 79 32.30 6.60 -0.16
N LYS A 80 32.04 7.77 0.46
CA LYS A 80 30.67 8.24 0.75
C LYS A 80 30.27 9.25 -0.31
N VAL A 81 29.04 9.09 -0.83
CA VAL A 81 28.44 10.02 -1.78
C VAL A 81 27.19 10.60 -1.15
N GLU A 82 27.13 11.92 -1.08
CA GLU A 82 25.92 12.64 -0.67
C GLU A 82 24.95 12.73 -1.85
N ILE A 83 23.69 12.40 -1.60
CA ILE A 83 22.61 12.50 -2.58
C ILE A 83 21.44 13.30 -2.00
N PRO A 84 20.76 14.13 -2.81
CA PRO A 84 19.56 14.80 -2.35
C PRO A 84 18.46 13.78 -2.08
N PHE A 85 17.73 13.95 -0.97
CA PHE A 85 16.58 13.11 -0.63
C PHE A 85 15.30 13.96 -0.77
N ARG A 86 14.56 13.73 -1.85
CA ARG A 86 13.32 14.45 -2.20
C ARG A 86 12.15 13.51 -2.45
N ALA A 87 12.21 12.30 -1.92
CA ALA A 87 11.12 11.35 -2.00
C ALA A 87 10.10 11.62 -0.88
N MET A 88 8.82 11.57 -1.21
CA MET A 88 7.76 11.49 -0.21
C MET A 88 7.68 10.06 0.31
N LEU A 89 7.90 9.87 1.62
CA LEU A 89 7.73 8.57 2.26
C LEU A 89 6.28 8.38 2.70
N ILE A 90 5.73 7.23 2.36
CA ILE A 90 4.42 6.79 2.82
C ILE A 90 4.58 5.41 3.45
N PHE A 91 4.15 5.27 4.69
CA PHE A 91 4.08 3.98 5.38
C PHE A 91 2.60 3.60 5.53
N SER A 92 2.19 2.46 5.00
CA SER A 92 0.86 1.91 5.27
C SER A 92 0.98 0.76 6.28
N THR A 93 0.06 0.69 7.22
CA THR A 93 0.10 -0.31 8.28
C THR A 93 -1.30 -0.55 8.85
N ASN A 94 -1.53 -1.75 9.36
CA ASN A 94 -2.69 -2.12 10.14
C ASN A 94 -2.44 -2.12 11.67
N LEU A 95 -1.22 -1.79 12.09
CA LEU A 95 -0.85 -1.66 13.49
C LEU A 95 -1.16 -0.26 14.01
N THR A 96 -1.35 -0.12 15.31
CA THR A 96 -1.48 1.21 15.89
C THR A 96 -0.13 1.93 15.92
N PRO A 97 -0.08 3.27 15.83
CA PRO A 97 1.19 3.99 15.88
C PRO A 97 2.06 3.64 17.09
N ASN A 98 1.44 3.43 18.25
CA ASN A 98 2.16 3.12 19.51
C ASN A 98 2.70 1.67 19.53
N ASP A 99 2.10 0.76 18.75
CA ASP A 99 2.61 -0.61 18.60
C ASP A 99 3.79 -0.68 17.64
N LEU A 100 3.91 0.32 16.76
CA LEU A 100 4.96 0.39 15.75
C LEU A 100 6.22 1.05 16.27
N LEU A 101 6.10 2.18 16.97
CA LEU A 101 7.17 3.11 17.23
C LEU A 101 6.94 3.85 18.56
N ASP A 102 8.04 4.21 19.19
CA ASP A 102 7.98 5.14 20.31
C ASP A 102 7.67 6.59 19.86
N GLU A 103 7.35 7.43 20.82
CA GLU A 103 6.93 8.81 20.58
C GLU A 103 7.98 9.65 19.85
N ALA A 104 9.27 9.35 20.06
CA ALA A 104 10.36 10.09 19.44
C ALA A 104 10.37 9.91 17.92
N TYR A 105 10.11 8.71 17.42
CA TYR A 105 9.98 8.45 15.99
C TYR A 105 8.66 8.98 15.42
N LEU A 106 7.57 8.84 16.19
CA LEU A 106 6.26 9.32 15.75
C LEU A 106 6.22 10.84 15.56
N ARG A 107 6.99 11.61 16.33
CA ARG A 107 7.10 13.08 16.15
C ARG A 107 7.72 13.49 14.82
N ARG A 108 8.55 12.63 14.22
CA ARG A 108 9.22 12.89 12.94
C ARG A 108 8.36 12.56 11.72
N LEU A 109 7.29 11.76 11.90
CA LEU A 109 6.30 11.52 10.89
C LEU A 109 5.25 12.63 10.92
N ALA A 110 5.36 13.58 9.98
CA ALA A 110 4.56 14.82 9.99
C ALA A 110 3.05 14.56 9.89
N TYR A 111 2.65 13.54 9.13
CA TYR A 111 1.24 13.24 8.89
C TYR A 111 0.90 11.82 9.32
N LYS A 112 -0.18 11.69 10.10
CA LYS A 112 -0.76 10.41 10.51
C LYS A 112 -2.22 10.42 10.10
N VAL A 113 -2.57 9.55 9.15
CA VAL A 113 -3.93 9.47 8.60
C VAL A 113 -4.53 8.15 9.04
N ARG A 114 -5.58 8.22 9.86
CA ARG A 114 -6.34 7.03 10.23
C ARG A 114 -7.39 6.76 9.16
N MET A 115 -7.42 5.53 8.67
CA MET A 115 -8.44 5.03 7.74
C MET A 115 -9.42 4.16 8.54
N PRO A 116 -10.54 4.71 9.05
CA PRO A 116 -11.53 3.93 9.78
C PRO A 116 -12.31 3.03 8.82
N ASP A 117 -12.97 2.02 9.40
CA ASP A 117 -13.96 1.25 8.65
C ASP A 117 -15.05 2.17 8.10
N PRO A 118 -15.55 1.89 6.90
CA PRO A 118 -16.51 2.77 6.24
C PRO A 118 -17.86 2.75 6.95
N THR A 119 -18.52 3.90 7.02
CA THR A 119 -19.96 3.95 7.36
C THR A 119 -20.79 3.26 6.27
N PRO A 120 -22.03 2.81 6.55
CA PRO A 120 -22.89 2.22 5.53
C PRO A 120 -23.04 3.07 4.25
N GLN A 121 -23.10 4.40 4.41
CA GLN A 121 -23.19 5.32 3.28
C GLN A 121 -21.89 5.38 2.46
N VAL A 122 -20.73 5.34 3.12
CA VAL A 122 -19.43 5.28 2.45
C VAL A 122 -19.25 3.94 1.75
N TYR A 123 -19.64 2.84 2.42
CA TYR A 123 -19.62 1.50 1.84
C TYR A 123 -20.47 1.44 0.56
N GLN A 124 -21.68 1.97 0.59
CA GLN A 124 -22.54 2.03 -0.59
C GLN A 124 -21.90 2.79 -1.75
N ARG A 125 -21.23 3.92 -1.47
CA ARG A 125 -20.52 4.68 -2.51
C ARG A 125 -19.35 3.91 -3.09
N ILE A 126 -18.59 3.16 -2.26
CA ILE A 126 -17.51 2.30 -2.72
C ILE A 126 -18.09 1.18 -3.60
N PHE A 127 -19.15 0.51 -3.13
CA PHE A 127 -19.82 -0.54 -3.88
C PHE A 127 -20.30 -0.06 -5.25
N GLU A 128 -20.98 1.08 -5.32
CA GLU A 128 -21.47 1.66 -6.58
C GLU A 128 -20.33 2.04 -7.53
N ARG A 129 -19.21 2.53 -7.00
CA ARG A 129 -18.01 2.84 -7.80
C ARG A 129 -17.42 1.57 -8.40
N GLU A 130 -17.22 0.52 -7.60
CA GLU A 130 -16.66 -0.75 -8.06
C GLU A 130 -17.58 -1.46 -9.03
N ARG A 131 -18.89 -1.49 -8.76
CA ARG A 131 -19.89 -2.01 -9.67
C ARG A 131 -19.82 -1.36 -11.06
N LYS A 132 -19.73 -0.01 -11.10
CA LYS A 132 -19.57 0.73 -12.35
C LYS A 132 -18.25 0.40 -13.06
N ARG A 133 -17.16 0.27 -12.31
CA ARG A 133 -15.83 -0.13 -12.85
C ARG A 133 -15.89 -1.47 -13.56
N LEU A 134 -16.63 -2.43 -12.98
CA LEU A 134 -16.79 -3.78 -13.53
C LEU A 134 -17.92 -3.90 -14.57
N GLY A 135 -18.64 -2.82 -14.86
CA GLY A 135 -19.75 -2.83 -15.84
C GLY A 135 -20.97 -3.63 -15.40
N ILE A 136 -21.13 -3.92 -14.11
CA ILE A 136 -22.26 -4.73 -13.59
C ILE A 136 -23.52 -3.85 -13.53
N PRO A 137 -24.68 -4.28 -14.04
CA PRO A 137 -25.94 -3.55 -13.97
C PRO A 137 -26.38 -3.26 -12.52
N ALA A 138 -27.01 -2.13 -12.28
CA ALA A 138 -27.55 -1.81 -10.96
C ALA A 138 -28.77 -2.68 -10.63
N ASN A 139 -28.82 -3.18 -9.40
CA ASN A 139 -29.99 -3.83 -8.83
C ASN A 139 -30.29 -3.27 -7.44
N PRO A 140 -31.37 -2.48 -7.27
CA PRO A 140 -31.71 -1.88 -5.97
C PRO A 140 -31.94 -2.90 -4.85
N LYS A 141 -32.32 -4.14 -5.20
CA LYS A 141 -32.59 -5.21 -4.22
C LYS A 141 -31.29 -5.88 -3.71
N ALA A 142 -30.16 -5.72 -4.40
CA ALA A 142 -28.90 -6.34 -4.01
C ALA A 142 -28.33 -5.78 -2.72
N PHE A 143 -28.44 -4.49 -2.50
CA PHE A 143 -27.81 -3.84 -1.36
C PHE A 143 -28.38 -4.26 0.01
N PRO A 144 -29.70 -4.36 0.20
CA PRO A 144 -30.28 -4.93 1.41
C PRO A 144 -29.84 -6.40 1.66
N GLN A 145 -29.76 -7.22 0.63
CA GLN A 145 -29.27 -8.59 0.75
C GLN A 145 -27.81 -8.64 1.21
N ILE A 146 -26.94 -7.85 0.58
CA ILE A 146 -25.53 -7.75 0.99
C ILE A 146 -25.43 -7.30 2.45
N GLY A 147 -26.26 -6.35 2.89
CA GLY A 147 -26.34 -5.93 4.29
C GLY A 147 -26.73 -7.08 5.24
N GLN A 148 -27.63 -7.96 4.81
CA GLN A 148 -28.01 -9.15 5.60
C GLN A 148 -26.88 -10.17 5.68
N LEU A 149 -26.13 -10.40 4.59
CA LEU A 149 -24.97 -11.30 4.59
C LEU A 149 -23.88 -10.83 5.53
N TYR A 150 -23.61 -9.53 5.59
CA TYR A 150 -22.64 -8.99 6.58
C TYR A 150 -23.15 -9.10 8.02
N GLY A 151 -24.44 -8.99 8.27
CA GLY A 151 -25.03 -9.12 9.60
C GLY A 151 -24.32 -8.26 10.65
N SER A 152 -23.69 -8.93 11.65
CA SER A 152 -22.90 -8.27 12.69
C SER A 152 -21.43 -8.13 12.38
N MET A 153 -20.97 -8.55 11.18
CA MET A 153 -19.56 -8.45 10.79
C MET A 153 -19.15 -7.00 10.53
N SER A 154 -17.92 -6.65 10.91
CA SER A 154 -17.35 -5.34 10.57
C SER A 154 -17.25 -5.17 9.05
N ILE A 155 -17.86 -4.12 8.54
CA ILE A 155 -17.82 -3.76 7.11
C ILE A 155 -16.48 -3.07 6.82
N ARG A 156 -15.70 -3.63 5.91
CA ARG A 156 -14.39 -3.06 5.51
C ARG A 156 -14.45 -2.46 4.10
N GLY A 157 -13.54 -1.52 3.82
CA GLY A 157 -13.50 -0.81 2.55
C GLY A 157 -13.17 -1.67 1.33
N ASN A 158 -12.49 -2.80 1.49
CA ASN A 158 -12.16 -3.75 0.43
C ASN A 158 -13.31 -4.71 0.08
N HIS A 159 -14.23 -4.98 1.02
CA HIS A 159 -15.30 -5.95 0.83
C HIS A 159 -16.12 -5.74 -0.46
N PRO A 160 -16.51 -4.50 -0.84
CA PRO A 160 -17.24 -4.29 -2.09
C PRO A 160 -16.49 -4.78 -3.32
N ARG A 161 -15.19 -4.50 -3.39
CA ARG A 161 -14.35 -4.94 -4.50
C ARG A 161 -14.25 -6.45 -4.52
N ASP A 162 -13.90 -7.06 -3.40
CA ASP A 162 -13.67 -8.49 -3.29
C ASP A 162 -14.93 -9.30 -3.62
N LEU A 163 -16.11 -8.85 -3.14
CA LEU A 163 -17.39 -9.46 -3.47
C LEU A 163 -17.72 -9.36 -4.96
N LEU A 164 -17.57 -8.17 -5.55
CA LEU A 164 -17.93 -7.95 -6.95
C LEU A 164 -16.97 -8.62 -7.91
N GLU A 165 -15.68 -8.70 -7.61
CA GLU A 165 -14.69 -9.43 -8.39
C GLU A 165 -15.01 -10.95 -8.37
N ARG A 166 -15.27 -11.53 -7.18
CA ARG A 166 -15.72 -12.93 -7.08
C ARG A 166 -17.02 -13.19 -7.84
N LEU A 167 -17.96 -12.24 -7.81
CA LEU A 167 -19.20 -12.37 -8.57
C LEU A 167 -18.95 -12.45 -10.08
N VAL A 168 -18.02 -11.64 -10.59
CA VAL A 168 -17.60 -11.69 -11.99
C VAL A 168 -16.95 -13.04 -12.30
N ASP A 169 -16.08 -13.56 -11.42
CA ASP A 169 -15.43 -14.85 -11.58
C ASP A 169 -16.44 -16.00 -11.61
N VAL A 170 -17.39 -16.01 -10.68
CA VAL A 170 -18.48 -17.02 -10.64
C VAL A 170 -19.36 -16.95 -11.89
N ALA A 171 -19.74 -15.75 -12.33
CA ALA A 171 -20.53 -15.57 -13.55
C ALA A 171 -19.77 -16.06 -14.78
N SER A 172 -18.49 -15.75 -14.89
CA SER A 172 -17.60 -16.20 -15.97
C SER A 172 -17.49 -17.74 -15.99
N ALA A 173 -17.27 -18.36 -14.82
CA ALA A 173 -17.19 -19.81 -14.70
C ALA A 173 -18.49 -20.53 -15.10
N ARG A 174 -19.66 -19.87 -14.91
CA ARG A 174 -20.98 -20.37 -15.32
C ARG A 174 -21.36 -20.00 -16.77
N GLY A 175 -20.54 -19.24 -17.47
CA GLY A 175 -20.81 -18.75 -18.83
C GLY A 175 -21.98 -17.77 -18.94
N ILE A 176 -22.28 -17.04 -17.87
CA ILE A 176 -23.36 -16.06 -17.79
C ILE A 176 -22.84 -14.64 -17.59
N LYS A 177 -23.69 -13.64 -17.83
CA LYS A 177 -23.33 -12.23 -17.57
C LYS A 177 -23.29 -11.95 -16.07
N PRO A 178 -22.32 -11.13 -15.60
CA PRO A 178 -22.27 -10.73 -14.21
C PRO A 178 -23.43 -9.76 -13.90
N GLU A 179 -24.33 -10.19 -13.04
CA GLU A 179 -25.50 -9.41 -12.59
C GLU A 179 -25.65 -9.56 -11.07
N LEU A 180 -26.23 -8.55 -10.42
CA LEU A 180 -26.49 -8.58 -8.97
C LEU A 180 -27.78 -9.37 -8.67
N THR A 181 -27.78 -10.66 -8.99
CA THR A 181 -28.85 -11.58 -8.58
C THR A 181 -28.58 -12.18 -7.22
N THR A 182 -29.61 -12.55 -6.48
CA THR A 182 -29.48 -13.22 -5.18
C THR A 182 -28.55 -14.42 -5.27
N GLU A 183 -28.76 -15.26 -6.29
CA GLU A 183 -27.99 -16.49 -6.50
C GLU A 183 -26.49 -16.22 -6.74
N LEU A 184 -26.14 -15.19 -7.54
CA LEU A 184 -24.75 -14.86 -7.80
C LEU A 184 -24.08 -14.18 -6.60
N ILE A 185 -24.82 -13.36 -5.85
CA ILE A 185 -24.31 -12.74 -4.62
C ILE A 185 -24.01 -13.82 -3.58
N ASP A 186 -24.93 -14.77 -3.37
CA ASP A 186 -24.73 -15.86 -2.39
C ASP A 186 -23.57 -16.80 -2.82
N ALA A 187 -23.40 -17.03 -4.11
CA ALA A 187 -22.31 -17.85 -4.62
C ALA A 187 -20.94 -17.15 -4.59
N ALA A 188 -20.92 -15.81 -4.57
CA ALA A 188 -19.71 -15.00 -4.48
C ALA A 188 -19.30 -14.69 -3.04
N TRP A 189 -20.20 -14.87 -2.08
CA TRP A 189 -19.98 -14.64 -0.66
C TRP A 189 -19.08 -15.72 -0.03
#